data_05ff6fb132bf29446fae1fcf45c84301
#
_entry.id   05ff6fb132bf29446fae1fcf45c84301
#
_cell.length_a   1.000
_cell.length_b   1.000
_cell.length_c   1.000
_cell.angle_alpha   90.00
_cell.angle_beta   90.00
_cell.angle_gamma   90.00
#
_symmetry.space_group_name_H-M   'P 1'
#
loop_
_entity.id
_entity.type
_entity.pdbx_description
1 polymer ?
#
loop_
_entity_poly.entity_id
_entity_poly.type
_entity_poly.pdbx_seq_one_letter_code
_entity_poly.pdbx_strand_id
1 'polypeptide(L)'
;MDISELLAFSVKNGASDLHLSAGLPPMIRVHGDVRRINLPPMAHKEVHAMIYEVMNDALRKRYEETLEVDFSFELPGLARFRVNAFNQDRGAAAVMRTIPSKILSLQDLKTPPIFADLALKPRGLVLVTGPTGSGKSTTLSAMVNHINENEYAHVLTIEDPIEFIHESKKGLINQREVGPHTHSFSAALRSALREDPDVILVGELRDLETIRLALTAAETGHLVFGTLHTVSASKTIDRIIDVFPGEEKEMVRAMLSESLQAVISQTLIKNREGNGRIAAHEIMLGTPAIRNLIREAKVAQMYSAIQTGAALGMQTLDACLMALVKNHRISLDAARAAAKIPENFTG
;
A
#
# COMPACT_ATOMS: atom_id res chain seq x y z
N MET A 1 28.48 19.21 4.52
CA MET A 1 27.03 19.09 4.26
C MET A 1 26.53 17.99 5.18
N ASP A 2 25.59 18.30 6.02
CA ASP A 2 24.99 17.32 6.92
C ASP A 2 23.85 16.54 6.24
N ILE A 3 23.29 15.57 6.93
CA ILE A 3 22.24 14.71 6.37
C ILE A 3 20.97 15.51 6.07
N SER A 4 20.63 16.51 6.87
CA SER A 4 19.45 17.34 6.68
C SER A 4 19.56 18.20 5.42
N GLU A 5 20.74 18.75 5.13
CA GLU A 5 21.02 19.49 3.88
C GLU A 5 20.90 18.61 2.63
N LEU A 6 21.43 17.34 2.69
CA LEU A 6 21.31 16.39 1.60
C LEU A 6 19.85 15.97 1.35
N LEU A 7 19.07 15.75 2.40
CA LEU A 7 17.68 15.42 2.30
C LEU A 7 16.85 16.61 1.77
N ALA A 8 17.12 17.83 2.22
CA ALA A 8 16.50 19.03 1.70
C ALA A 8 16.82 19.23 0.21
N PHE A 9 18.07 19.00 -0.19
CA PHE A 9 18.46 19.03 -1.60
C PHE A 9 17.73 17.98 -2.42
N SER A 10 17.60 16.74 -1.90
CA SER A 10 16.88 15.65 -2.54
C SER A 10 15.40 16.02 -2.78
N VAL A 11 14.70 16.50 -1.76
CA VAL A 11 13.29 16.94 -1.85
C VAL A 11 13.13 18.09 -2.83
N LYS A 12 14.00 19.12 -2.76
CA LYS A 12 13.96 20.28 -3.66
C LYS A 12 14.12 19.89 -5.14
N ASN A 13 14.88 18.84 -5.42
CA ASN A 13 15.08 18.34 -6.79
C ASN A 13 14.03 17.29 -7.22
N GLY A 14 12.99 17.05 -6.44
CA GLY A 14 11.94 16.08 -6.76
C GLY A 14 12.45 14.63 -6.81
N ALA A 15 13.52 14.33 -6.05
CA ALA A 15 14.06 13.00 -5.99
C ALA A 15 13.17 12.06 -5.18
N SER A 16 13.02 10.83 -5.65
CA SER A 16 12.32 9.78 -4.91
C SER A 16 13.18 9.18 -3.80
N ASP A 17 14.50 9.10 -4.03
CA ASP A 17 15.43 8.47 -3.08
C ASP A 17 16.76 9.24 -3.04
N LEU A 18 17.33 9.36 -1.84
CA LEU A 18 18.72 9.72 -1.62
C LEU A 18 19.51 8.44 -1.34
N HIS A 19 20.64 8.27 -2.01
CA HIS A 19 21.57 7.15 -1.82
C HIS A 19 22.88 7.66 -1.23
N LEU A 20 23.24 7.12 -0.08
CA LEU A 20 24.55 7.30 0.55
C LEU A 20 25.32 5.98 0.46
N SER A 21 26.56 6.01 0.01
CA SER A 21 27.41 4.82 -0.08
C SER A 21 28.86 5.18 0.14
N ALA A 22 29.51 4.55 1.08
CA ALA A 22 30.93 4.76 1.36
C ALA A 22 31.78 4.60 0.09
N GLY A 23 32.73 5.51 -0.12
CA GLY A 23 33.60 5.54 -1.30
C GLY A 23 32.99 6.23 -2.54
N LEU A 24 31.76 6.71 -2.47
CA LEU A 24 31.08 7.37 -3.58
C LEU A 24 30.51 8.74 -3.15
N PRO A 25 30.32 9.68 -4.10
CA PRO A 25 29.51 10.88 -3.84
C PRO A 25 28.07 10.50 -3.50
N PRO A 26 27.34 11.32 -2.73
CA PRO A 26 25.89 11.15 -2.58
C PRO A 26 25.20 11.13 -3.94
N MET A 27 24.13 10.34 -4.06
CA MET A 27 23.35 10.23 -5.28
C MET A 27 21.88 10.41 -4.99
N ILE A 28 21.12 10.91 -5.95
CA ILE A 28 19.67 11.03 -5.89
C ILE A 28 19.04 10.29 -7.07
N ARG A 29 17.86 9.69 -6.82
CA ARG A 29 17.04 9.12 -7.89
C ARG A 29 15.99 10.12 -8.33
N VAL A 30 16.05 10.55 -9.59
CA VAL A 30 15.09 11.48 -10.20
C VAL A 30 14.54 10.85 -11.47
N HIS A 31 13.21 10.74 -11.57
CA HIS A 31 12.50 10.10 -12.69
C HIS A 31 12.99 8.68 -13.03
N GLY A 32 13.45 7.93 -12.02
CA GLY A 32 13.97 6.57 -12.18
C GLY A 32 15.50 6.49 -12.33
N ASP A 33 16.18 7.55 -12.72
CA ASP A 33 17.62 7.60 -12.94
C ASP A 33 18.37 7.96 -11.65
N VAL A 34 19.42 7.20 -11.33
CA VAL A 34 20.36 7.54 -10.24
C VAL A 34 21.42 8.51 -10.76
N ARG A 35 21.47 9.70 -10.16
CA ARG A 35 22.40 10.79 -10.55
C ARG A 35 23.29 11.17 -9.38
N ARG A 36 24.57 11.42 -9.65
CA ARG A 36 25.53 11.91 -8.66
C ARG A 36 25.25 13.36 -8.31
N ILE A 37 25.34 13.68 -7.03
CA ILE A 37 25.44 15.07 -6.56
C ILE A 37 26.90 15.50 -6.76
N ASN A 38 27.12 16.75 -7.15
CA ASN A 38 28.47 17.28 -7.36
C ASN A 38 29.15 17.59 -6.01
N LEU A 39 29.48 16.52 -5.29
CA LEU A 39 30.20 16.52 -4.01
C LEU A 39 31.32 15.47 -4.07
N PRO A 40 32.35 15.56 -3.19
CA PRO A 40 33.38 14.55 -3.12
C PRO A 40 32.82 13.20 -2.65
N PRO A 41 33.52 12.09 -2.97
CA PRO A 41 33.23 10.78 -2.37
C PRO A 41 33.32 10.84 -0.86
N MET A 42 32.38 10.20 -0.18
CA MET A 42 32.30 10.17 1.29
C MET A 42 33.03 8.95 1.84
N ALA A 43 33.82 9.13 2.88
CA ALA A 43 34.43 8.02 3.61
C ALA A 43 33.38 7.22 4.42
N HIS A 44 33.71 5.97 4.75
CA HIS A 44 32.85 5.12 5.60
C HIS A 44 32.39 5.83 6.88
N LYS A 45 33.32 6.48 7.58
CA LYS A 45 33.05 7.18 8.84
C LYS A 45 32.02 8.32 8.66
N GLU A 46 32.06 9.02 7.52
CA GLU A 46 31.13 10.12 7.23
C GLU A 46 29.74 9.60 6.96
N VAL A 47 29.63 8.56 6.12
CA VAL A 47 28.33 7.92 5.83
C VAL A 47 27.72 7.32 7.09
N HIS A 48 28.53 6.61 7.88
CA HIS A 48 28.11 6.02 9.15
C HIS A 48 27.60 7.09 10.13
N ALA A 49 28.33 8.20 10.30
CA ALA A 49 27.91 9.30 11.17
C ALA A 49 26.57 9.92 10.74
N MET A 50 26.36 10.15 9.44
CA MET A 50 25.12 10.66 8.90
C MET A 50 23.93 9.72 9.14
N ILE A 51 24.14 8.40 9.00
CA ILE A 51 23.11 7.39 9.27
C ILE A 51 22.78 7.36 10.77
N TYR A 52 23.80 7.44 11.62
CA TYR A 52 23.63 7.46 13.07
C TYR A 52 22.89 8.70 13.58
N GLU A 53 23.07 9.85 12.92
CA GLU A 53 22.40 11.11 13.29
C GLU A 53 20.88 11.00 13.26
N VAL A 54 20.34 10.19 12.32
CA VAL A 54 18.88 9.98 12.17
C VAL A 54 18.35 8.74 12.90
N MET A 55 19.21 8.05 13.67
CA MET A 55 18.85 6.87 14.46
C MET A 55 18.76 7.19 15.96
N ASN A 56 17.73 6.63 16.61
CA ASN A 56 17.72 6.54 18.07
C ASN A 56 18.62 5.38 18.57
N ASP A 57 18.84 5.31 19.88
CA ASP A 57 19.76 4.33 20.47
C ASP A 57 19.35 2.87 20.23
N ALA A 58 18.05 2.56 20.17
CA ALA A 58 17.56 1.22 19.88
C ALA A 58 17.86 0.81 18.42
N LEU A 59 17.69 1.74 17.47
CA LEU A 59 18.03 1.52 16.06
C LEU A 59 19.53 1.37 15.85
N ARG A 60 20.35 2.19 16.53
CA ARG A 60 21.81 2.09 16.50
C ARG A 60 22.26 0.72 16.97
N LYS A 61 21.77 0.27 18.14
CA LYS A 61 22.07 -1.05 18.67
C LYS A 61 21.70 -2.17 17.69
N ARG A 62 20.49 -2.09 17.11
CA ARG A 62 20.05 -3.08 16.12
C ARG A 62 20.95 -3.08 14.88
N TYR A 63 21.31 -1.90 14.37
CA TYR A 63 22.19 -1.78 13.20
C TYR A 63 23.58 -2.40 13.45
N GLU A 64 24.14 -2.21 14.65
CA GLU A 64 25.42 -2.84 15.03
C GLU A 64 25.31 -4.37 15.13
N GLU A 65 24.17 -4.89 15.60
CA GLU A 65 23.97 -6.33 15.78
C GLU A 65 23.64 -7.04 14.46
N THR A 66 22.84 -6.42 13.59
CA THR A 66 22.29 -7.07 12.38
C THR A 66 22.96 -6.61 11.09
N LEU A 67 23.79 -5.56 11.12
CA LEU A 67 24.46 -4.92 10.00
C LEU A 67 23.52 -4.28 8.96
N GLU A 68 22.22 -4.28 9.25
CA GLU A 68 21.17 -3.66 8.44
C GLU A 68 19.98 -3.27 9.31
N VAL A 69 19.27 -2.21 8.94
CA VAL A 69 18.05 -1.79 9.64
C VAL A 69 17.14 -0.98 8.73
N ASP A 70 15.84 -1.27 8.80
CA ASP A 70 14.77 -0.47 8.21
C ASP A 70 14.12 0.38 9.30
N PHE A 71 13.88 1.65 9.02
CA PHE A 71 13.15 2.56 9.90
C PHE A 71 12.60 3.75 9.13
N SER A 72 11.78 4.55 9.79
CA SER A 72 11.33 5.84 9.26
C SER A 72 11.61 6.95 10.27
N PHE A 73 11.82 8.15 9.77
CA PHE A 73 11.93 9.36 10.58
C PHE A 73 11.37 10.57 9.85
N GLU A 74 11.09 11.61 10.58
CA GLU A 74 10.58 12.87 10.06
C GLU A 74 11.59 14.00 10.31
N LEU A 75 11.82 14.82 9.27
CA LEU A 75 12.45 16.12 9.43
C LEU A 75 11.33 17.16 9.45
N PRO A 76 11.07 17.80 10.60
CA PRO A 76 10.00 18.79 10.74
C PRO A 76 10.11 19.90 9.69
N GLY A 77 9.00 20.19 9.02
CA GLY A 77 8.94 21.22 7.98
C GLY A 77 9.51 20.79 6.61
N LEU A 78 10.03 19.60 6.46
CA LEU A 78 10.58 19.11 5.20
C LEU A 78 9.79 17.90 4.65
N ALA A 79 9.98 16.72 5.22
CA ALA A 79 9.32 15.50 4.79
C ALA A 79 9.57 14.36 5.80
N ARG A 80 8.83 13.26 5.65
CA ARG A 80 9.11 11.98 6.27
C ARG A 80 9.95 11.13 5.30
N PHE A 81 10.84 10.31 5.87
CA PHE A 81 11.74 9.45 5.09
C PHE A 81 11.68 8.02 5.60
N ARG A 82 11.61 7.07 4.68
CA ARG A 82 11.87 5.65 4.95
C ARG A 82 13.33 5.35 4.62
N VAL A 83 14.03 4.78 5.56
CA VAL A 83 15.46 4.48 5.47
C VAL A 83 15.69 2.97 5.52
N ASN A 84 16.47 2.48 4.58
CA ASN A 84 17.16 1.20 4.70
C ASN A 84 18.66 1.50 4.81
N ALA A 85 19.24 1.23 5.96
CA ALA A 85 20.67 1.35 6.22
C ALA A 85 21.30 -0.04 6.27
N PHE A 86 22.45 -0.22 5.64
CA PHE A 86 23.13 -1.51 5.54
C PHE A 86 24.64 -1.34 5.39
N ASN A 87 25.38 -2.41 5.65
CA ASN A 87 26.81 -2.48 5.38
C ASN A 87 27.08 -3.22 4.06
N GLN A 88 28.09 -2.75 3.32
CA GLN A 88 28.59 -3.36 2.08
C GLN A 88 30.14 -3.31 2.08
N ASP A 89 30.80 -3.87 1.07
CA ASP A 89 32.26 -4.06 1.03
C ASP A 89 33.08 -2.80 1.29
N ARG A 90 32.64 -1.62 0.88
CA ARG A 90 33.32 -0.33 1.12
C ARG A 90 32.94 0.31 2.46
N GLY A 91 31.95 -0.25 3.18
CA GLY A 91 31.46 0.25 4.46
C GLY A 91 29.97 0.58 4.47
N ALA A 92 29.55 1.55 5.28
CA ALA A 92 28.16 1.91 5.46
C ALA A 92 27.51 2.44 4.18
N ALA A 93 26.23 2.12 4.01
CA ALA A 93 25.36 2.63 2.95
C ALA A 93 23.94 2.84 3.46
N ALA A 94 23.19 3.74 2.84
CA ALA A 94 21.77 3.92 3.10
C ALA A 94 21.01 4.37 1.85
N VAL A 95 19.77 3.93 1.76
CA VAL A 95 18.77 4.46 0.82
C VAL A 95 17.68 5.14 1.64
N MET A 96 17.44 6.41 1.38
CA MET A 96 16.46 7.22 2.08
C MET A 96 15.37 7.67 1.09
N ARG A 97 14.22 7.03 1.16
CA ARG A 97 13.07 7.33 0.31
C ARG A 97 12.25 8.46 0.89
N THR A 98 12.01 9.49 0.08
CA THR A 98 11.09 10.58 0.45
C THR A 98 9.65 10.05 0.45
N ILE A 99 8.95 10.22 1.57
CA ILE A 99 7.53 9.92 1.71
C ILE A 99 6.76 11.21 1.45
N PRO A 100 5.82 11.24 0.48
CA PRO A 100 5.02 12.42 0.22
C PRO A 100 4.22 12.85 1.45
N SER A 101 4.30 14.12 1.83
CA SER A 101 3.54 14.67 2.96
C SER A 101 2.07 14.94 2.62
N LYS A 102 1.76 15.12 1.33
CA LYS A 102 0.40 15.43 0.87
C LYS A 102 -0.38 14.15 0.60
N ILE A 103 -1.48 13.97 1.33
CA ILE A 103 -2.47 12.93 1.04
C ILE A 103 -3.35 13.43 -0.12
N LEU A 104 -3.42 12.64 -1.19
CA LEU A 104 -4.30 12.90 -2.32
C LEU A 104 -5.72 12.47 -1.98
N SER A 105 -6.71 13.22 -2.44
CA SER A 105 -8.12 12.84 -2.32
C SER A 105 -8.48 11.76 -3.35
N LEU A 106 -9.63 11.08 -3.16
CA LEU A 106 -10.18 10.16 -4.16
C LEU A 106 -10.44 10.87 -5.50
N GLN A 107 -10.79 12.17 -5.48
CA GLN A 107 -10.97 12.99 -6.67
C GLN A 107 -9.64 13.28 -7.37
N ASP A 108 -8.57 13.62 -6.63
CA ASP A 108 -7.23 13.84 -7.20
C ASP A 108 -6.71 12.58 -7.89
N LEU A 109 -6.98 11.42 -7.30
CA LEU A 109 -6.62 10.11 -7.87
C LEU A 109 -7.53 9.68 -9.01
N LYS A 110 -8.66 10.38 -9.24
CA LYS A 110 -9.68 10.05 -10.25
C LYS A 110 -10.17 8.60 -10.11
N THR A 111 -10.37 8.16 -8.86
CA THR A 111 -10.88 6.82 -8.56
C THR A 111 -12.34 6.68 -9.00
N PRO A 112 -12.80 5.45 -9.31
CA PRO A 112 -14.22 5.18 -9.50
C PRO A 112 -15.05 5.61 -8.27
N PRO A 113 -16.29 6.13 -8.46
CA PRO A 113 -17.15 6.59 -7.36
C PRO A 113 -17.38 5.55 -6.26
N ILE A 114 -17.39 4.27 -6.61
CA ILE A 114 -17.58 3.15 -5.68
C ILE A 114 -16.55 3.14 -4.53
N PHE A 115 -15.35 3.76 -4.71
CA PHE A 115 -14.34 3.82 -3.66
C PHE A 115 -14.82 4.66 -2.47
N ALA A 116 -15.53 5.75 -2.73
CA ALA A 116 -16.14 6.56 -1.68
C ALA A 116 -17.23 5.78 -0.93
N ASP A 117 -18.09 5.06 -1.67
CA ASP A 117 -19.15 4.24 -1.07
C ASP A 117 -18.57 3.09 -0.23
N LEU A 118 -17.48 2.47 -0.68
CA LEU A 118 -16.78 1.42 0.08
C LEU A 118 -16.11 1.97 1.34
N ALA A 119 -15.56 3.18 1.28
CA ALA A 119 -14.93 3.83 2.42
C ALA A 119 -15.94 4.15 3.55
N LEU A 120 -17.21 4.36 3.21
CA LEU A 120 -18.28 4.69 4.17
C LEU A 120 -19.16 3.47 4.54
N LYS A 121 -18.74 2.24 4.23
CA LYS A 121 -19.44 1.05 4.69
C LYS A 121 -19.36 0.94 6.21
N PRO A 122 -20.44 0.51 6.88
CA PRO A 122 -20.46 0.42 8.34
C PRO A 122 -19.57 -0.72 8.87
N ARG A 123 -19.34 -1.77 8.07
CA ARG A 123 -18.55 -2.95 8.46
C ARG A 123 -18.18 -3.79 7.24
N GLY A 124 -17.28 -4.73 7.44
CA GLY A 124 -16.86 -5.72 6.46
C GLY A 124 -15.42 -5.56 6.04
N LEU A 125 -15.00 -6.32 5.06
CA LEU A 125 -13.62 -6.39 4.58
C LEU A 125 -13.49 -5.79 3.20
N VAL A 126 -12.63 -4.79 3.04
CA VAL A 126 -12.22 -4.21 1.76
C VAL A 126 -10.73 -4.48 1.54
N LEU A 127 -10.41 -5.15 0.45
CA LEU A 127 -9.04 -5.52 0.12
C LEU A 127 -8.54 -4.69 -1.07
N VAL A 128 -7.38 -4.05 -0.91
CA VAL A 128 -6.67 -3.37 -2.00
C VAL A 128 -5.40 -4.16 -2.31
N THR A 129 -5.32 -4.69 -3.52
CA THR A 129 -4.27 -5.64 -3.90
C THR A 129 -3.49 -5.17 -5.12
N GLY A 130 -2.36 -5.78 -5.38
CA GLY A 130 -1.49 -5.46 -6.51
C GLY A 130 -0.02 -5.58 -6.15
N PRO A 131 0.87 -5.57 -7.13
CA PRO A 131 2.31 -5.69 -6.90
C PRO A 131 2.87 -4.51 -6.08
N THR A 132 4.09 -4.66 -5.60
CA THR A 132 4.80 -3.55 -4.94
C THR A 132 4.91 -2.35 -5.89
N GLY A 133 4.62 -1.17 -5.38
CA GLY A 133 4.64 0.07 -6.17
C GLY A 133 3.40 0.29 -7.06
N SER A 134 2.33 -0.49 -6.90
CA SER A 134 1.06 -0.29 -7.61
C SER A 134 0.19 0.84 -7.05
N GLY A 135 0.61 1.51 -5.98
CA GLY A 135 -0.11 2.64 -5.39
C GLY A 135 -1.16 2.26 -4.34
N LYS A 136 -1.11 1.04 -3.78
CA LYS A 136 -2.08 0.58 -2.75
C LYS A 136 -2.17 1.53 -1.56
N SER A 137 -1.03 1.91 -0.98
CA SER A 137 -0.98 2.82 0.18
C SER A 137 -1.55 4.18 -0.15
N THR A 138 -1.31 4.70 -1.35
CA THR A 138 -1.88 5.98 -1.81
C THR A 138 -3.40 5.91 -1.91
N THR A 139 -3.93 4.82 -2.47
CA THR A 139 -5.38 4.60 -2.58
C THR A 139 -6.03 4.45 -1.21
N LEU A 140 -5.44 3.64 -0.33
CA LEU A 140 -5.94 3.45 1.05
C LEU A 140 -5.87 4.74 1.87
N SER A 141 -4.78 5.50 1.74
CA SER A 141 -4.66 6.81 2.40
C SER A 141 -5.74 7.78 1.95
N ALA A 142 -6.07 7.79 0.65
CA ALA A 142 -7.19 8.59 0.13
C ALA A 142 -8.55 8.13 0.67
N MET A 143 -8.78 6.82 0.80
CA MET A 143 -10.00 6.27 1.40
C MET A 143 -10.11 6.61 2.89
N VAL A 144 -9.02 6.46 3.65
CA VAL A 144 -8.96 6.87 5.07
C VAL A 144 -9.20 8.37 5.22
N ASN A 145 -8.58 9.19 4.38
CA ASN A 145 -8.82 10.64 4.40
C ASN A 145 -10.30 10.97 4.10
N HIS A 146 -10.93 10.24 3.17
CA HIS A 146 -12.34 10.41 2.87
C HIS A 146 -13.23 10.09 4.09
N ILE A 147 -12.95 9.03 4.83
CA ILE A 147 -13.63 8.72 6.10
C ILE A 147 -13.42 9.85 7.11
N ASN A 148 -12.18 10.26 7.32
CA ASN A 148 -11.77 11.30 8.26
C ASN A 148 -12.45 12.66 8.02
N GLU A 149 -12.78 12.97 6.77
CA GLU A 149 -13.47 14.20 6.38
C GLU A 149 -14.99 14.12 6.53
N ASN A 150 -15.56 12.91 6.43
CA ASN A 150 -17.01 12.73 6.33
C ASN A 150 -17.65 12.13 7.57
N GLU A 151 -16.93 11.30 8.35
CA GLU A 151 -17.46 10.53 9.46
C GLU A 151 -16.82 10.90 10.81
N TYR A 152 -17.59 10.80 11.89
CA TYR A 152 -17.11 10.89 13.28
C TYR A 152 -16.67 9.51 13.75
N ALA A 153 -15.69 8.92 13.06
CA ALA A 153 -15.26 7.56 13.27
C ALA A 153 -13.85 7.50 13.89
N HIS A 154 -13.58 6.49 14.70
CA HIS A 154 -12.23 6.16 15.13
C HIS A 154 -11.58 5.22 14.11
N VAL A 155 -10.57 5.69 13.43
CA VAL A 155 -9.77 4.92 12.47
C VAL A 155 -8.45 4.55 13.11
N LEU A 156 -8.18 3.26 13.19
CA LEU A 156 -6.91 2.72 13.66
C LEU A 156 -6.14 2.11 12.49
N THR A 157 -4.90 2.55 12.25
CA THR A 157 -4.04 1.92 11.25
C THR A 157 -2.89 1.16 11.89
N ILE A 158 -2.50 0.05 11.26
CA ILE A 158 -1.34 -0.78 11.64
C ILE A 158 -0.50 -0.95 10.39
N GLU A 159 0.70 -0.36 10.37
CA GLU A 159 1.53 -0.20 9.16
C GLU A 159 2.99 -0.59 9.41
N ASP A 160 3.71 -0.92 8.33
CA ASP A 160 5.14 -1.30 8.40
C ASP A 160 5.89 -0.83 7.13
N PRO A 161 6.42 0.42 7.14
CA PRO A 161 6.14 1.53 8.06
C PRO A 161 4.90 2.36 7.69
N ILE A 162 4.57 3.39 8.50
CA ILE A 162 3.58 4.40 8.15
C ILE A 162 4.08 5.21 6.95
N GLU A 163 3.31 5.19 5.84
CA GLU A 163 3.66 5.93 4.62
C GLU A 163 3.04 7.33 4.55
N PHE A 164 1.88 7.55 5.15
CA PHE A 164 1.19 8.85 5.17
C PHE A 164 0.72 9.18 6.58
N ILE A 165 1.02 10.38 7.05
CA ILE A 165 0.54 10.86 8.34
C ILE A 165 -0.80 11.56 8.14
N HIS A 166 -1.81 11.09 8.86
CA HIS A 166 -3.15 11.68 8.87
C HIS A 166 -3.32 12.61 10.06
N GLU A 167 -3.74 13.83 9.79
CA GLU A 167 -4.27 14.72 10.84
C GLU A 167 -5.74 14.36 11.09
N SER A 168 -6.14 14.22 12.36
CA SER A 168 -7.54 14.01 12.72
C SER A 168 -8.37 15.22 12.35
N LYS A 169 -9.49 15.01 11.62
CA LYS A 169 -10.44 16.03 11.18
C LYS A 169 -11.78 15.87 11.90
N LYS A 170 -12.80 15.26 11.24
CA LYS A 170 -14.02 14.84 11.92
C LYS A 170 -13.79 13.58 12.73
N GLY A 171 -13.00 12.65 12.17
CA GLY A 171 -12.64 11.40 12.83
C GLY A 171 -11.43 11.53 13.75
N LEU A 172 -11.25 10.55 14.62
CA LEU A 172 -10.03 10.29 15.36
C LEU A 172 -9.18 9.30 14.56
N ILE A 173 -7.92 9.65 14.24
CA ILE A 173 -6.99 8.73 13.57
C ILE A 173 -5.84 8.39 14.51
N ASN A 174 -5.67 7.11 14.78
CA ASN A 174 -4.52 6.56 15.49
C ASN A 174 -3.73 5.64 14.56
N GLN A 175 -2.45 5.96 14.35
CA GLN A 175 -1.58 5.20 13.45
C GLN A 175 -0.49 4.49 14.27
N ARG A 176 -0.39 3.17 14.09
CA ARG A 176 0.59 2.33 14.79
C ARG A 176 1.56 1.72 13.79
N GLU A 177 2.84 1.96 13.98
CA GLU A 177 3.92 1.39 13.17
C GLU A 177 4.50 0.15 13.86
N VAL A 178 4.69 -0.93 13.10
CA VAL A 178 5.38 -2.12 13.60
C VAL A 178 6.84 -1.79 13.90
N GLY A 179 7.31 -2.23 15.04
CA GLY A 179 8.61 -1.87 15.61
C GLY A 179 8.50 -0.76 16.66
N PRO A 180 8.27 0.49 16.27
CA PRO A 180 8.17 1.60 17.24
C PRO A 180 6.95 1.55 18.15
N HIS A 181 5.77 1.13 17.65
CA HIS A 181 4.51 1.26 18.39
C HIS A 181 3.85 -0.10 18.71
N THR A 182 4.30 -1.17 18.09
CA THR A 182 3.80 -2.53 18.33
C THR A 182 4.84 -3.55 17.85
N HIS A 183 4.79 -4.76 18.38
CA HIS A 183 5.74 -5.81 18.02
C HIS A 183 5.39 -6.53 16.71
N SER A 184 4.12 -6.57 16.31
CA SER A 184 3.67 -7.24 15.08
C SER A 184 2.28 -6.77 14.66
N PHE A 185 1.90 -7.06 13.41
CA PHE A 185 0.53 -6.84 12.92
C PHE A 185 -0.50 -7.60 13.77
N SER A 186 -0.26 -8.86 14.07
CA SER A 186 -1.19 -9.69 14.86
C SER A 186 -1.34 -9.18 16.30
N ALA A 187 -0.24 -8.76 16.93
CA ALA A 187 -0.30 -8.19 18.30
C ALA A 187 -1.11 -6.88 18.34
N ALA A 188 -0.86 -5.98 17.38
CA ALA A 188 -1.59 -4.73 17.26
C ALA A 188 -3.06 -4.95 16.96
N LEU A 189 -3.39 -5.85 16.02
CA LEU A 189 -4.77 -6.12 15.62
C LEU A 189 -5.56 -6.80 16.74
N ARG A 190 -4.93 -7.69 17.54
CA ARG A 190 -5.54 -8.26 18.74
C ARG A 190 -5.85 -7.19 19.80
N SER A 191 -4.98 -6.20 19.95
CA SER A 191 -5.20 -5.05 20.84
C SER A 191 -6.29 -4.13 20.31
N ALA A 192 -6.30 -3.89 19.00
CA ALA A 192 -7.23 -3.00 18.30
C ALA A 192 -8.70 -3.29 18.63
N LEU A 193 -9.07 -4.57 18.77
CA LEU A 193 -10.43 -4.98 19.13
C LEU A 193 -10.91 -4.47 20.50
N ARG A 194 -10.03 -3.90 21.31
CA ARG A 194 -10.33 -3.28 22.63
C ARG A 194 -10.04 -1.78 22.68
N GLU A 195 -9.68 -1.19 21.55
CA GLU A 195 -9.33 0.22 21.41
C GLU A 195 -10.50 1.05 20.84
N ASP A 196 -11.70 0.44 20.77
CA ASP A 196 -12.94 1.06 20.29
C ASP A 196 -12.83 1.67 18.88
N PRO A 197 -12.25 0.97 17.87
CA PRO A 197 -12.21 1.47 16.52
C PRO A 197 -13.51 1.17 15.77
N ASP A 198 -13.92 2.07 14.89
CA ASP A 198 -14.94 1.81 13.86
C ASP A 198 -14.30 1.22 12.60
N VAL A 199 -13.10 1.70 12.27
CA VAL A 199 -12.35 1.34 11.07
C VAL A 199 -10.94 0.90 11.43
N ILE A 200 -10.51 -0.23 10.87
CA ILE A 200 -9.16 -0.76 11.06
C ILE A 200 -8.49 -0.91 9.70
N LEU A 201 -7.30 -0.30 9.52
CA LEU A 201 -6.45 -0.54 8.36
C LEU A 201 -5.28 -1.43 8.76
N VAL A 202 -5.15 -2.58 8.10
CA VAL A 202 -4.01 -3.50 8.24
C VAL A 202 -3.13 -3.36 7.00
N GLY A 203 -1.95 -2.79 7.16
CA GLY A 203 -1.06 -2.44 6.05
C GLY A 203 -0.74 -3.61 5.13
N GLU A 204 -0.60 -4.82 5.67
CA GLU A 204 -0.45 -6.05 4.88
C GLU A 204 -0.94 -7.30 5.63
N LEU A 205 -1.67 -8.15 4.91
CA LEU A 205 -2.16 -9.44 5.37
C LEU A 205 -1.23 -10.56 4.88
N ARG A 206 -0.16 -10.85 5.64
CA ARG A 206 0.89 -11.80 5.26
C ARG A 206 0.72 -13.20 5.80
N ASP A 207 0.29 -13.29 7.05
CA ASP A 207 0.27 -14.53 7.81
C ASP A 207 -1.15 -14.92 8.25
N LEU A 208 -1.30 -16.20 8.57
CA LEU A 208 -2.56 -16.82 8.96
C LEU A 208 -3.21 -16.10 10.15
N GLU A 209 -2.43 -15.75 11.17
CA GLU A 209 -2.97 -15.13 12.38
C GLU A 209 -3.53 -13.74 12.10
N THR A 210 -2.79 -12.92 11.35
CA THR A 210 -3.23 -11.58 10.95
C THR A 210 -4.49 -11.64 10.08
N ILE A 211 -4.57 -12.58 9.13
CA ILE A 211 -5.75 -12.78 8.27
C ILE A 211 -6.96 -13.21 9.11
N ARG A 212 -6.78 -14.16 10.04
CA ARG A 212 -7.85 -14.62 10.94
C ARG A 212 -8.43 -13.49 11.77
N LEU A 213 -7.56 -12.68 12.38
CA LEU A 213 -7.97 -11.54 13.20
C LEU A 213 -8.68 -10.46 12.36
N ALA A 214 -8.24 -10.20 11.13
CA ALA A 214 -8.87 -9.27 10.20
C ALA A 214 -10.28 -9.73 9.81
N LEU A 215 -10.45 -11.02 9.49
CA LEU A 215 -11.75 -11.61 9.21
C LEU A 215 -12.68 -11.53 10.41
N THR A 216 -12.19 -11.87 11.60
CA THR A 216 -12.95 -11.76 12.84
C THR A 216 -13.39 -10.32 13.11
N ALA A 217 -12.51 -9.34 12.97
CA ALA A 217 -12.85 -7.93 13.12
C ALA A 217 -13.95 -7.48 12.15
N ALA A 218 -13.83 -7.87 10.87
CA ALA A 218 -14.81 -7.54 9.85
C ALA A 218 -16.18 -8.18 10.10
N GLU A 219 -16.19 -9.40 10.64
CA GLU A 219 -17.42 -10.14 10.99
C GLU A 219 -18.10 -9.55 12.22
N THR A 220 -17.32 -9.09 13.20
CA THR A 220 -17.80 -8.57 14.48
C THR A 220 -18.18 -7.08 14.47
N GLY A 221 -18.20 -6.45 13.31
CA GLY A 221 -18.82 -5.13 13.15
C GLY A 221 -17.90 -3.99 12.73
N HIS A 222 -16.59 -4.24 12.51
CA HIS A 222 -15.64 -3.23 12.08
C HIS A 222 -15.54 -3.16 10.55
N LEU A 223 -15.27 -1.98 10.00
CA LEU A 223 -14.81 -1.85 8.63
C LEU A 223 -13.29 -2.08 8.60
N VAL A 224 -12.86 -3.13 7.90
CA VAL A 224 -11.45 -3.52 7.84
C VAL A 224 -10.92 -3.32 6.43
N PHE A 225 -9.85 -2.55 6.31
CA PHE A 225 -9.05 -2.45 5.10
C PHE A 225 -7.79 -3.31 5.23
N GLY A 226 -7.44 -4.03 4.18
CA GLY A 226 -6.21 -4.81 4.14
C GLY A 226 -5.56 -4.80 2.76
N THR A 227 -4.26 -5.11 2.71
CA THR A 227 -3.55 -5.27 1.44
C THR A 227 -2.98 -6.67 1.27
N LEU A 228 -2.88 -7.08 0.00
CA LEU A 228 -2.13 -8.26 -0.44
C LEU A 228 -1.37 -7.92 -1.73
N HIS A 229 -0.43 -8.78 -2.13
CA HIS A 229 0.35 -8.60 -3.37
C HIS A 229 -0.22 -9.36 -4.58
N THR A 230 -1.40 -9.90 -4.47
CA THR A 230 -2.10 -10.60 -5.56
C THR A 230 -2.51 -9.64 -6.68
N VAL A 231 -2.58 -10.16 -7.91
CA VAL A 231 -2.78 -9.36 -9.13
C VAL A 231 -4.21 -9.43 -9.69
N SER A 232 -5.11 -10.15 -9.02
CA SER A 232 -6.52 -10.23 -9.40
C SER A 232 -7.40 -10.55 -8.18
N ALA A 233 -8.68 -10.22 -8.27
CA ALA A 233 -9.65 -10.49 -7.22
C ALA A 233 -9.78 -12.00 -6.92
N SER A 234 -9.85 -12.84 -7.94
CA SER A 234 -9.94 -14.30 -7.78
C SER A 234 -8.71 -14.87 -7.07
N LYS A 235 -7.50 -14.48 -7.49
CA LYS A 235 -6.25 -14.89 -6.82
C LYS A 235 -6.15 -14.40 -5.38
N THR A 236 -6.79 -13.27 -5.07
CA THR A 236 -6.86 -12.75 -3.70
C THR A 236 -7.67 -13.68 -2.80
N ILE A 237 -8.84 -14.12 -3.27
CA ILE A 237 -9.69 -15.07 -2.55
C ILE A 237 -8.94 -16.37 -2.31
N ASP A 238 -8.32 -16.96 -3.34
CA ASP A 238 -7.52 -18.17 -3.21
C ASP A 238 -6.39 -18.00 -2.20
N ARG A 239 -5.64 -16.89 -2.30
CA ARG A 239 -4.52 -16.60 -1.40
C ARG A 239 -4.92 -16.53 0.06
N ILE A 240 -6.05 -15.92 0.38
CA ILE A 240 -6.57 -15.86 1.75
C ILE A 240 -6.93 -17.25 2.27
N ILE A 241 -7.61 -18.05 1.45
CA ILE A 241 -8.05 -19.40 1.85
C ILE A 241 -6.87 -20.37 1.97
N ASP A 242 -5.88 -20.25 1.09
CA ASP A 242 -4.76 -21.19 0.99
C ASP A 242 -3.75 -21.09 2.13
N VAL A 243 -3.72 -20.01 2.90
CA VAL A 243 -2.86 -19.94 4.10
C VAL A 243 -3.39 -20.78 5.26
N PHE A 244 -4.66 -21.19 5.21
CA PHE A 244 -5.29 -21.98 6.27
C PHE A 244 -5.16 -23.49 6.05
N PRO A 245 -5.05 -24.29 7.15
CA PRO A 245 -5.12 -25.73 7.07
C PRO A 245 -6.41 -26.23 6.39
N GLY A 246 -6.35 -27.43 5.81
CA GLY A 246 -7.47 -28.00 5.06
C GLY A 246 -8.79 -28.04 5.81
N GLU A 247 -8.74 -28.42 7.08
CA GLU A 247 -9.91 -28.52 7.97
C GLU A 247 -10.57 -27.16 8.32
N GLU A 248 -9.84 -26.05 8.14
CA GLU A 248 -10.36 -24.70 8.42
C GLU A 248 -10.88 -23.98 7.17
N LYS A 249 -10.53 -24.44 5.98
CA LYS A 249 -10.83 -23.73 4.72
C LYS A 249 -12.33 -23.49 4.50
N GLU A 250 -13.18 -24.41 4.90
CA GLU A 250 -14.64 -24.25 4.76
C GLU A 250 -15.16 -23.13 5.67
N MET A 251 -14.72 -23.10 6.93
CA MET A 251 -15.05 -22.03 7.87
C MET A 251 -14.54 -20.66 7.36
N VAL A 252 -13.31 -20.60 6.86
CA VAL A 252 -12.73 -19.35 6.32
C VAL A 252 -13.49 -18.87 5.09
N ARG A 253 -13.94 -19.76 4.19
CA ARG A 253 -14.81 -19.38 3.07
C ARG A 253 -16.12 -18.79 3.56
N ALA A 254 -16.73 -19.38 4.59
CA ALA A 254 -17.96 -18.86 5.18
C ALA A 254 -17.73 -17.45 5.75
N MET A 255 -16.72 -17.25 6.59
CA MET A 255 -16.37 -15.96 7.18
C MET A 255 -16.08 -14.89 6.08
N LEU A 256 -15.26 -15.24 5.09
CA LEU A 256 -14.91 -14.35 4.00
C LEU A 256 -16.15 -13.99 3.15
N SER A 257 -17.01 -14.97 2.85
CA SER A 257 -18.24 -14.73 2.08
C SER A 257 -19.19 -13.75 2.77
N GLU A 258 -19.28 -13.78 4.10
CA GLU A 258 -20.16 -12.89 4.87
C GLU A 258 -19.54 -11.49 5.05
N SER A 259 -18.24 -11.41 5.28
CA SER A 259 -17.55 -10.14 5.59
C SER A 259 -17.10 -9.35 4.37
N LEU A 260 -16.85 -9.99 3.21
CA LEU A 260 -16.28 -9.32 2.04
C LEU A 260 -17.20 -8.23 1.48
N GLN A 261 -16.69 -7.00 1.39
CA GLN A 261 -17.34 -5.89 0.69
C GLN A 261 -16.76 -5.71 -0.71
N ALA A 262 -15.43 -5.73 -0.85
CA ALA A 262 -14.77 -5.58 -2.15
C ALA A 262 -13.36 -6.14 -2.17
N VAL A 263 -12.90 -6.50 -3.37
CA VAL A 263 -11.49 -6.63 -3.72
C VAL A 263 -11.20 -5.66 -4.87
N ILE A 264 -10.24 -4.77 -4.66
CA ILE A 264 -9.75 -3.80 -5.63
C ILE A 264 -8.32 -4.20 -5.99
N SER A 265 -8.12 -4.79 -7.16
CA SER A 265 -6.78 -5.12 -7.66
C SER A 265 -6.28 -3.98 -8.54
N GLN A 266 -5.13 -3.41 -8.19
CA GLN A 266 -4.60 -2.19 -8.77
C GLN A 266 -3.25 -2.39 -9.44
N THR A 267 -3.08 -1.80 -10.61
CA THR A 267 -1.78 -1.66 -11.29
C THR A 267 -1.59 -0.24 -11.80
N LEU A 268 -0.34 0.20 -11.93
CA LEU A 268 0.00 1.52 -12.47
C LEU A 268 0.50 1.40 -13.90
N ILE A 269 -0.14 2.13 -14.80
CA ILE A 269 0.16 2.18 -16.23
C ILE A 269 0.77 3.55 -16.55
N LYS A 270 1.80 3.59 -17.39
CA LYS A 270 2.33 4.88 -17.91
C LYS A 270 1.22 5.64 -18.62
N ASN A 271 1.07 6.92 -18.30
CA ASN A 271 0.16 7.78 -19.03
C ASN A 271 0.64 8.01 -20.45
N ARG A 272 -0.25 8.50 -21.32
CA ARG A 272 0.06 8.70 -22.74
C ARG A 272 1.21 9.69 -22.97
N GLU A 273 1.35 10.67 -22.09
CA GLU A 273 2.38 11.71 -22.17
C GLU A 273 3.75 11.23 -21.68
N GLY A 274 3.84 10.07 -21.03
CA GLY A 274 5.09 9.50 -20.52
C GLY A 274 5.66 10.17 -19.27
N ASN A 275 4.96 11.18 -18.71
CA ASN A 275 5.41 11.97 -17.57
C ASN A 275 4.79 11.54 -16.23
N GLY A 276 3.98 10.48 -16.20
CA GLY A 276 3.32 9.99 -15.00
C GLY A 276 2.71 8.60 -15.17
N ARG A 277 1.96 8.17 -14.15
CA ARG A 277 1.28 6.89 -14.13
C ARG A 277 -0.19 7.06 -13.74
N ILE A 278 -1.04 6.17 -14.23
CA ILE A 278 -2.47 6.12 -13.96
C ILE A 278 -2.79 4.76 -13.37
N ALA A 279 -3.61 4.73 -12.33
CA ALA A 279 -4.09 3.48 -11.76
C ALA A 279 -5.16 2.85 -12.63
N ALA A 280 -5.00 1.58 -12.96
CA ALA A 280 -6.03 0.72 -13.55
C ALA A 280 -6.48 -0.30 -12.51
N HIS A 281 -7.79 -0.56 -12.43
CA HIS A 281 -8.39 -1.36 -11.38
C HIS A 281 -9.25 -2.49 -11.95
N GLU A 282 -9.12 -3.67 -11.37
CA GLU A 282 -10.16 -4.70 -11.34
C GLU A 282 -10.94 -4.52 -10.04
N ILE A 283 -12.26 -4.45 -10.10
CA ILE A 283 -13.12 -4.23 -8.93
C ILE A 283 -14.14 -5.35 -8.85
N MET A 284 -14.07 -6.14 -7.78
CA MET A 284 -15.03 -7.16 -7.41
C MET A 284 -15.75 -6.75 -6.13
N LEU A 285 -17.08 -6.74 -6.15
CA LEU A 285 -17.91 -6.43 -4.99
C LEU A 285 -18.47 -7.70 -4.35
N GLY A 286 -18.68 -7.69 -3.04
CA GLY A 286 -19.27 -8.79 -2.26
C GLY A 286 -20.78 -8.93 -2.51
N THR A 287 -21.18 -9.08 -3.76
CA THR A 287 -22.58 -9.35 -4.13
C THR A 287 -23.01 -10.75 -3.70
N PRO A 288 -24.33 -11.06 -3.60
CA PRO A 288 -24.80 -12.40 -3.31
C PRO A 288 -24.20 -13.48 -4.23
N ALA A 289 -24.04 -13.16 -5.53
CA ALA A 289 -23.41 -14.07 -6.50
C ALA A 289 -21.93 -14.35 -6.15
N ILE A 290 -21.13 -13.32 -5.88
CA ILE A 290 -19.72 -13.47 -5.48
C ILE A 290 -19.62 -14.23 -4.16
N ARG A 291 -20.42 -13.89 -3.16
CA ARG A 291 -20.45 -14.58 -1.86
C ARG A 291 -20.74 -16.07 -2.01
N ASN A 292 -21.67 -16.43 -2.89
CA ASN A 292 -21.97 -17.82 -3.19
C ASN A 292 -20.80 -18.55 -3.86
N LEU A 293 -20.13 -17.92 -4.83
CA LEU A 293 -18.94 -18.49 -5.48
C LEU A 293 -17.80 -18.74 -4.49
N ILE A 294 -17.63 -17.87 -3.48
CA ILE A 294 -16.65 -18.07 -2.40
C ILE A 294 -17.01 -19.32 -1.59
N ARG A 295 -18.27 -19.41 -1.11
CA ARG A 295 -18.74 -20.56 -0.31
C ARG A 295 -18.57 -21.88 -1.03
N GLU A 296 -18.93 -21.92 -2.33
CA GLU A 296 -18.86 -23.12 -3.16
C GLU A 296 -17.48 -23.43 -3.73
N ALA A 297 -16.44 -22.65 -3.39
CA ALA A 297 -15.07 -22.77 -3.93
C ALA A 297 -15.01 -22.67 -5.47
N LYS A 298 -15.93 -21.92 -6.09
CA LYS A 298 -16.04 -21.71 -7.55
C LYS A 298 -15.32 -20.45 -8.00
N VAL A 299 -14.10 -20.25 -7.55
CA VAL A 299 -13.30 -19.02 -7.81
C VAL A 299 -13.08 -18.77 -9.30
N ALA A 300 -12.95 -19.82 -10.12
CA ALA A 300 -12.82 -19.69 -11.57
C ALA A 300 -13.98 -18.94 -12.26
N GLN A 301 -15.18 -18.94 -11.67
CA GLN A 301 -16.35 -18.25 -12.22
C GLN A 301 -16.44 -16.77 -11.83
N MET A 302 -15.59 -16.29 -10.93
CA MET A 302 -15.64 -14.90 -10.44
C MET A 302 -15.39 -13.88 -11.56
N TYR A 303 -14.52 -14.19 -12.51
CA TYR A 303 -14.23 -13.28 -13.61
C TYR A 303 -15.51 -12.97 -14.43
N SER A 304 -16.30 -13.99 -14.75
CA SER A 304 -17.58 -13.80 -15.45
C SER A 304 -18.60 -13.02 -14.60
N ALA A 305 -18.63 -13.25 -13.29
CA ALA A 305 -19.46 -12.48 -12.38
C ALA A 305 -19.06 -11.00 -12.29
N ILE A 306 -17.75 -10.70 -12.35
CA ILE A 306 -17.24 -9.32 -12.42
C ILE A 306 -17.68 -8.66 -13.74
N GLN A 307 -17.54 -9.37 -14.88
CA GLN A 307 -17.97 -8.84 -16.19
C GLN A 307 -19.45 -8.47 -16.23
N THR A 308 -20.31 -9.31 -15.69
CA THR A 308 -21.76 -9.09 -15.66
C THR A 308 -22.21 -8.11 -14.58
N GLY A 309 -21.35 -7.81 -13.61
CA GLY A 309 -21.64 -6.90 -12.49
C GLY A 309 -21.33 -5.42 -12.75
N ALA A 310 -21.09 -5.02 -13.99
CA ALA A 310 -20.72 -3.64 -14.33
C ALA A 310 -21.74 -2.59 -13.85
N ALA A 311 -23.03 -2.90 -13.91
CA ALA A 311 -24.10 -2.01 -13.43
C ALA A 311 -24.03 -1.75 -11.90
N LEU A 312 -23.37 -2.63 -11.14
CA LEU A 312 -23.16 -2.50 -9.70
C LEU A 312 -21.84 -1.80 -9.33
N GLY A 313 -21.04 -1.42 -10.32
CA GLY A 313 -19.74 -0.80 -10.13
C GLY A 313 -18.55 -1.79 -10.19
N MET A 314 -18.80 -3.07 -10.50
CA MET A 314 -17.72 -4.02 -10.79
C MET A 314 -17.09 -3.73 -12.15
N GLN A 315 -15.81 -3.99 -12.30
CA GLN A 315 -15.12 -3.93 -13.60
C GLN A 315 -13.96 -4.91 -13.66
N THR A 316 -13.71 -5.46 -14.84
CA THR A 316 -12.48 -6.21 -15.10
C THR A 316 -11.33 -5.24 -15.38
N LEU A 317 -10.09 -5.71 -15.19
CA LEU A 317 -8.91 -4.92 -15.55
C LEU A 317 -8.94 -4.50 -17.03
N ASP A 318 -9.29 -5.43 -17.92
CA ASP A 318 -9.33 -5.19 -19.36
C ASP A 318 -10.39 -4.14 -19.75
N ALA A 319 -11.54 -4.15 -19.10
CA ALA A 319 -12.56 -3.11 -19.30
C ALA A 319 -12.05 -1.72 -18.85
N CYS A 320 -11.36 -1.66 -17.72
CA CYS A 320 -10.73 -0.42 -17.24
C CYS A 320 -9.68 0.08 -18.24
N LEU A 321 -8.78 -0.80 -18.68
CA LEU A 321 -7.74 -0.46 -19.65
C LEU A 321 -8.33 0.03 -20.97
N MET A 322 -9.38 -0.62 -21.47
CA MET A 322 -10.07 -0.21 -22.70
C MET A 322 -10.67 1.20 -22.57
N ALA A 323 -11.30 1.49 -21.42
CA ALA A 323 -11.82 2.83 -21.14
C ALA A 323 -10.71 3.88 -21.09
N LEU A 324 -9.56 3.57 -20.50
CA LEU A 324 -8.40 4.46 -20.46
C LEU A 324 -7.81 4.73 -21.86
N VAL A 325 -7.75 3.71 -22.72
CA VAL A 325 -7.33 3.87 -24.13
C VAL A 325 -8.31 4.75 -24.90
N LYS A 326 -9.62 4.46 -24.80
CA LYS A 326 -10.68 5.23 -25.45
C LYS A 326 -10.68 6.71 -25.04
N ASN A 327 -10.36 6.97 -23.79
CA ASN A 327 -10.26 8.34 -23.26
C ASN A 327 -8.86 8.97 -23.47
N HIS A 328 -8.01 8.36 -24.28
CA HIS A 328 -6.68 8.83 -24.61
C HIS A 328 -5.75 9.06 -23.40
N ARG A 329 -5.99 8.33 -22.30
CA ARG A 329 -5.20 8.43 -21.07
C ARG A 329 -3.95 7.58 -21.09
N ILE A 330 -3.98 6.43 -21.76
CA ILE A 330 -2.85 5.50 -21.96
C ILE A 330 -2.75 5.11 -23.44
N SER A 331 -1.59 4.57 -23.85
CA SER A 331 -1.43 4.02 -25.19
C SER A 331 -2.03 2.62 -25.29
N LEU A 332 -2.36 2.19 -26.50
CA LEU A 332 -2.84 0.83 -26.77
C LEU A 332 -1.78 -0.23 -26.39
N ASP A 333 -0.50 0.04 -26.67
CA ASP A 333 0.60 -0.87 -26.33
C ASP A 333 0.77 -1.02 -24.82
N ALA A 334 0.64 0.07 -24.07
CA ALA A 334 0.68 0.02 -22.59
C ALA A 334 -0.51 -0.77 -22.02
N ALA A 335 -1.70 -0.62 -22.60
CA ALA A 335 -2.87 -1.40 -22.22
C ALA A 335 -2.68 -2.88 -22.53
N ARG A 336 -2.24 -3.21 -23.74
CA ARG A 336 -1.97 -4.60 -24.17
C ARG A 336 -0.96 -5.30 -23.26
N ALA A 337 0.11 -4.60 -22.88
CA ALA A 337 1.14 -5.14 -21.99
C ALA A 337 0.63 -5.48 -20.56
N ALA A 338 -0.42 -4.79 -20.10
CA ALA A 338 -1.00 -4.97 -18.78
C ALA A 338 -2.28 -5.83 -18.77
N ALA A 339 -2.86 -6.07 -19.94
CA ALA A 339 -4.13 -6.76 -20.09
C ALA A 339 -4.07 -8.24 -19.70
N LYS A 340 -5.20 -8.75 -19.20
CA LYS A 340 -5.39 -10.18 -18.97
C LYS A 340 -5.56 -10.95 -20.28
N ILE A 341 -6.23 -10.33 -21.26
CA ILE A 341 -6.47 -10.86 -22.61
C ILE A 341 -5.94 -9.84 -23.62
N PRO A 342 -4.62 -9.88 -23.92
CA PRO A 342 -3.97 -8.90 -24.83
C PRO A 342 -4.58 -8.85 -26.21
N GLU A 343 -5.16 -9.95 -26.69
CA GLU A 343 -5.78 -10.09 -28.01
C GLU A 343 -7.00 -9.15 -28.19
N ASN A 344 -7.63 -8.72 -27.12
CA ASN A 344 -8.76 -7.78 -27.17
C ASN A 344 -8.30 -6.33 -27.50
N PHE A 345 -6.98 -6.06 -27.46
CA PHE A 345 -6.40 -4.73 -27.71
C PHE A 345 -5.73 -4.70 -29.11
N THR A 346 -6.55 -4.86 -30.14
CA THR A 346 -6.15 -4.71 -31.54
C THR A 346 -6.32 -3.27 -31.99
N GLY A 347 -5.33 -2.75 -32.74
CA GLY A 347 -5.36 -1.41 -33.35
C GLY A 347 -6.10 -1.40 -34.66
#